data_8b7168ea4af7b59c7138e6f00bf5cd54
#
_entry.id   8b7168ea4af7b59c7138e6f00bf5cd54
#
_cell.length_a   1.000
_cell.length_b   1.000
_cell.length_c   1.000
_cell.angle_alpha   90.00
_cell.angle_beta   90.00
_cell.angle_gamma   90.00
#
_symmetry.space_group_name_H-M   'P 1'
#
loop_
_entity.id
_entity.type
_entity.pdbx_description
1 polymer ?
#
loop_
_entity_poly.entity_id
_entity_poly.type
_entity_poly.pdbx_seq_one_letter_code
_entity_poly.pdbx_strand_id
1 'polypeptide(L)'
;VVDSDLNLYQMIELGKYDYSFNVGFHDHWEGRLQQVGHVEADLFLFKMKQTCSESEVRHRIDKEGLEPVKLEYLLAFGADYPDIQRKFTVVALGSYRVDHYGTKAYPYLFSGGVKHHIRTLDLRNTHQYEQWGSTWRFLVVRKAK
;
A
#
# COMPACT_ATOMS: atom_id res chain seq x y z
N VAL A 1 6.15 6.43 -11.60
CA VAL A 1 5.07 6.88 -12.50
C VAL A 1 3.87 5.98 -12.35
N VAL A 2 2.73 6.57 -12.11
CA VAL A 2 1.45 5.87 -12.08
C VAL A 2 0.73 6.14 -13.38
N ASP A 3 0.37 5.08 -14.10
CA ASP A 3 -0.42 5.20 -15.33
C ASP A 3 -1.88 4.90 -15.01
N SER A 4 -2.68 5.95 -14.87
CA SER A 4 -4.09 5.82 -14.52
C SER A 4 -4.97 5.38 -15.69
N ASP A 5 -4.42 5.26 -16.89
CA ASP A 5 -5.12 4.66 -18.01
C ASP A 5 -5.21 3.14 -17.88
N LEU A 6 -4.37 2.55 -17.04
CA LEU A 6 -4.42 1.13 -16.75
C LEU A 6 -5.52 0.84 -15.72
N ASN A 7 -6.22 -0.27 -15.87
CA ASN A 7 -7.13 -0.74 -14.84
C ASN A 7 -6.36 -1.49 -13.74
N LEU A 8 -7.03 -1.80 -12.63
CA LEU A 8 -6.38 -2.47 -11.50
C LEU A 8 -5.76 -3.81 -11.89
N TYR A 9 -6.43 -4.55 -12.74
CA TYR A 9 -5.94 -5.84 -13.21
C TYR A 9 -4.59 -5.71 -13.91
N GLN A 10 -4.51 -4.73 -14.81
CA GLN A 10 -3.28 -4.45 -15.56
C GLN A 10 -2.16 -3.98 -14.64
N MET A 11 -2.50 -3.12 -13.67
CA MET A 11 -1.50 -2.63 -12.69
C MET A 11 -0.94 -3.78 -11.86
N ILE A 12 -1.79 -4.71 -11.44
CA ILE A 12 -1.36 -5.88 -10.66
C ILE A 12 -0.46 -6.78 -11.51
N GLU A 13 -0.82 -7.01 -12.76
CA GLU A 13 -0.02 -7.84 -13.67
C GLU A 13 1.38 -7.27 -13.90
N LEU A 14 1.51 -5.94 -13.99
CA LEU A 14 2.81 -5.31 -14.14
C LEU A 14 3.73 -5.58 -12.95
N GLY A 15 3.17 -5.80 -11.78
CA GLY A 15 3.95 -6.11 -10.58
C GLY A 15 4.55 -7.51 -10.58
N LYS A 16 4.02 -8.41 -11.40
CA LYS A 16 4.49 -9.80 -11.52
C LYS A 16 4.62 -10.49 -10.16
N TYR A 17 3.60 -10.35 -9.33
CA TYR A 17 3.58 -10.98 -8.00
C TYR A 17 3.40 -12.48 -8.13
N ASP A 18 4.07 -13.24 -7.27
CA ASP A 18 3.86 -14.69 -7.19
C ASP A 18 2.44 -14.99 -6.70
N TYR A 19 1.95 -14.18 -5.76
CA TYR A 19 0.56 -14.26 -5.28
C TYR A 19 -0.03 -12.86 -5.14
N SER A 20 -1.30 -12.72 -5.51
CA SER A 20 -2.06 -11.49 -5.30
C SER A 20 -3.43 -11.85 -4.74
N PHE A 21 -3.53 -11.84 -3.41
CA PHE A 21 -4.74 -12.26 -2.72
C PHE A 21 -5.75 -11.12 -2.59
N ASN A 22 -7.00 -11.38 -3.00
CA ASN A 22 -8.15 -10.51 -2.73
C ASN A 22 -8.06 -9.07 -3.23
N VAL A 23 -7.04 -8.69 -4.00
CA VAL A 23 -6.82 -7.30 -4.38
C VAL A 23 -7.49 -6.94 -5.69
N GLY A 24 -7.56 -7.83 -6.67
CA GLY A 24 -8.01 -7.49 -8.02
C GLY A 24 -9.46 -7.79 -8.34
N PHE A 25 -10.21 -8.42 -7.44
CA PHE A 25 -11.49 -9.00 -7.78
C PHE A 25 -12.72 -8.17 -7.45
N HIS A 26 -12.53 -6.98 -6.86
CA HIS A 26 -13.64 -6.18 -6.38
C HIS A 26 -13.47 -4.72 -6.77
N ASP A 27 -14.58 -4.14 -7.23
CA ASP A 27 -14.60 -2.74 -7.66
C ASP A 27 -14.81 -1.77 -6.48
N HIS A 28 -14.88 -2.28 -5.26
CA HIS A 28 -15.25 -1.49 -4.08
C HIS A 28 -14.03 -1.04 -3.27
N TRP A 29 -13.15 -0.28 -3.92
CA TRP A 29 -12.04 0.36 -3.24
C TRP A 29 -12.41 1.79 -2.89
N GLU A 30 -12.16 2.18 -1.64
CA GLU A 30 -12.23 3.57 -1.23
C GLU A 30 -10.85 4.22 -1.37
N GLY A 31 -10.84 5.49 -1.71
CA GLY A 31 -9.57 6.22 -1.84
C GLY A 31 -8.81 5.92 -3.12
N ARG A 32 -9.51 5.76 -4.24
CA ARG A 32 -8.86 5.56 -5.53
C ARG A 32 -8.32 6.87 -6.09
N LEU A 33 -7.24 6.76 -6.86
CA LEU A 33 -6.68 7.90 -7.57
C LEU A 33 -7.68 8.40 -8.61
N GLN A 34 -7.96 9.71 -8.59
CA GLN A 34 -8.94 10.33 -9.47
C GLN A 34 -8.32 11.00 -10.70
N GLN A 35 -7.01 11.13 -10.73
CA GLN A 35 -6.31 11.78 -11.84
C GLN A 35 -6.25 10.85 -13.05
N VAL A 36 -6.26 11.45 -14.24
CA VAL A 36 -6.19 10.73 -15.52
C VAL A 36 -4.80 10.91 -16.11
N GLY A 37 -4.29 9.87 -16.78
CA GLY A 37 -2.99 9.89 -17.43
C GLY A 37 -1.85 9.46 -16.52
N HIS A 38 -0.65 9.90 -16.86
CA HIS A 38 0.54 9.55 -16.10
C HIS A 38 0.75 10.52 -14.95
N VAL A 39 1.00 9.97 -13.75
CA VAL A 39 1.27 10.76 -12.55
C VAL A 39 2.64 10.39 -12.03
N GLU A 40 3.47 11.39 -11.80
CA GLU A 40 4.78 11.20 -11.18
C GLU A 40 4.74 11.74 -9.75
N ALA A 41 5.39 11.02 -8.84
CA ALA A 41 5.49 11.45 -7.46
C ALA A 41 6.75 10.89 -6.83
N ASP A 42 7.33 11.66 -5.92
CA ASP A 42 8.41 11.19 -5.07
C ASP A 42 7.82 10.44 -3.89
N LEU A 43 8.15 9.17 -3.79
CA LEU A 43 7.64 8.28 -2.76
C LEU A 43 8.67 8.07 -1.66
N PHE A 44 8.18 7.93 -0.44
CA PHE A 44 9.02 7.71 0.73
C PHE A 44 8.48 6.53 1.52
N LEU A 45 9.39 5.78 2.16
CA LEU A 45 9.02 4.71 3.08
C LEU A 45 9.11 5.26 4.50
N PHE A 46 7.97 5.46 5.13
CA PHE A 46 7.90 6.00 6.49
C PHE A 46 7.92 4.87 7.50
N LYS A 47 8.76 5.00 8.51
CA LYS A 47 8.95 4.00 9.56
C LYS A 47 8.58 4.56 10.93
N MET A 48 7.82 3.79 11.70
CA MET A 48 7.61 4.08 13.13
C MET A 48 8.64 3.32 13.95
N LYS A 49 9.13 3.94 15.03
CA LYS A 49 10.17 3.35 15.88
C LYS A 49 9.64 2.24 16.77
N GLN A 50 8.34 2.24 17.05
CA GLN A 50 7.71 1.28 17.94
C GLN A 50 6.31 0.94 17.42
N THR A 51 5.71 -0.08 17.99
CA THR A 51 4.33 -0.47 17.65
C THR A 51 3.38 0.67 17.98
N CYS A 52 2.53 1.03 17.02
CA CYS A 52 1.63 2.17 17.11
C CYS A 52 0.24 1.82 16.61
N SER A 53 -0.76 2.58 17.06
CA SER A 53 -2.09 2.54 16.49
C SER A 53 -2.10 3.21 15.12
N GLU A 54 -3.15 2.97 14.34
CA GLU A 54 -3.28 3.63 13.04
C GLU A 54 -3.38 5.15 13.19
N SER A 55 -4.11 5.63 14.18
CA SER A 55 -4.24 7.08 14.40
C SER A 55 -2.91 7.74 14.73
N GLU A 56 -2.06 7.07 15.50
CA GLU A 56 -0.71 7.56 15.79
C GLU A 56 0.15 7.61 14.53
N VAL A 57 0.08 6.58 13.70
CA VAL A 57 0.80 6.53 12.41
C VAL A 57 0.36 7.68 11.52
N ARG A 58 -0.95 7.85 11.35
CA ARG A 58 -1.49 8.93 10.51
C ARG A 58 -1.11 10.31 11.02
N HIS A 59 -1.13 10.50 12.33
CA HIS A 59 -0.73 11.76 12.94
C HIS A 59 0.74 12.09 12.67
N ARG A 60 1.62 11.11 12.82
CA ARG A 60 3.05 11.30 12.57
C ARG A 60 3.34 11.58 11.11
N ILE A 61 2.69 10.87 10.21
CA ILE A 61 2.83 11.10 8.76
C ILE A 61 2.38 12.53 8.42
N ASP A 62 1.24 12.94 8.94
CA ASP A 62 0.69 14.28 8.71
C ASP A 62 1.62 15.37 9.23
N LYS A 63 2.18 15.16 10.41
CA LYS A 63 3.08 16.12 11.05
C LYS A 63 4.36 16.36 10.22
N GLU A 64 4.80 15.36 9.48
CA GLU A 64 5.98 15.48 8.62
C GLU A 64 5.67 16.09 7.24
N GLY A 65 4.43 16.54 7.03
CA GLY A 65 4.01 17.11 5.74
C GLY A 65 3.80 16.05 4.66
N LEU A 66 3.55 14.82 5.07
CA LEU A 66 3.37 13.68 4.18
C LEU A 66 1.92 13.17 4.27
N GLU A 67 1.53 12.36 3.30
CA GLU A 67 0.24 11.66 3.34
C GLU A 67 0.39 10.24 2.83
N PRO A 68 -0.44 9.30 3.32
CA PRO A 68 -0.43 7.92 2.81
C PRO A 68 -0.82 7.88 1.35
N VAL A 69 -0.17 6.97 0.60
CA VAL A 69 -0.47 6.82 -0.82
C VAL A 69 -1.72 5.99 -1.05
N LYS A 70 -2.30 6.16 -2.22
CA LYS A 70 -3.42 5.37 -2.71
C LYS A 70 -2.93 4.08 -3.35
N LEU A 71 -3.87 3.15 -3.58
CA LEU A 71 -3.58 1.83 -4.13
C LEU A 71 -2.73 1.88 -5.40
N GLU A 72 -3.07 2.77 -6.32
CA GLU A 72 -2.37 2.87 -7.60
C GLU A 72 -0.88 3.18 -7.44
N TYR A 73 -0.52 4.00 -6.46
CA TYR A 73 0.89 4.26 -6.14
C TYR A 73 1.60 3.03 -5.60
N LEU A 74 0.92 2.26 -4.76
CA LEU A 74 1.50 1.02 -4.22
C LEU A 74 1.76 0.01 -5.34
N LEU A 75 0.83 -0.14 -6.26
CA LEU A 75 0.97 -1.05 -7.39
C LEU A 75 2.09 -0.62 -8.32
N ALA A 76 2.19 0.68 -8.64
CA ALA A 76 3.29 1.21 -9.44
C ALA A 76 4.63 1.01 -8.74
N PHE A 77 4.68 1.26 -7.43
CA PHE A 77 5.88 1.05 -6.62
C PHE A 77 6.34 -0.41 -6.67
N GLY A 78 5.42 -1.35 -6.50
CA GLY A 78 5.74 -2.77 -6.56
C GLY A 78 6.26 -3.22 -7.92
N ALA A 79 5.76 -2.61 -9.00
CA ALA A 79 6.21 -2.91 -10.36
C ALA A 79 7.59 -2.31 -10.63
N ASP A 80 7.83 -1.06 -10.17
CA ASP A 80 9.08 -0.35 -10.43
C ASP A 80 10.23 -0.79 -9.52
N TYR A 81 9.92 -1.22 -8.28
CA TYR A 81 10.92 -1.58 -7.27
C TYR A 81 10.62 -2.95 -6.67
N PRO A 82 10.66 -4.02 -7.47
CA PRO A 82 10.22 -5.35 -7.01
C PRO A 82 11.02 -5.91 -5.85
N ASP A 83 12.25 -5.48 -5.66
CA ASP A 83 13.11 -6.04 -4.61
C ASP A 83 12.91 -5.37 -3.24
N ILE A 84 12.29 -4.21 -3.17
CA ILE A 84 12.11 -3.52 -1.88
C ILE A 84 11.19 -4.31 -0.96
N GLN A 85 10.11 -4.90 -1.47
CA GLN A 85 9.21 -5.71 -0.66
C GLN A 85 9.86 -7.00 -0.13
N ARG A 86 11.03 -7.37 -0.66
CA ARG A 86 11.81 -8.50 -0.13
C ARG A 86 12.51 -8.13 1.17
N LYS A 87 12.70 -6.84 1.42
CA LYS A 87 13.37 -6.32 2.61
C LYS A 87 12.38 -5.78 3.64
N PHE A 88 11.30 -5.17 3.18
CA PHE A 88 10.33 -4.49 4.04
C PHE A 88 8.91 -4.86 3.63
N THR A 89 8.03 -4.94 4.62
CA THR A 89 6.58 -5.03 4.36
C THR A 89 6.07 -3.61 4.16
N VAL A 90 5.46 -3.35 2.99
CA VAL A 90 5.07 -1.99 2.57
C VAL A 90 3.56 -1.91 2.44
N VAL A 91 2.94 -0.94 3.10
CA VAL A 91 1.49 -0.75 3.12
C VAL A 91 1.10 0.62 2.61
N ALA A 92 -0.05 0.69 1.94
CA ALA A 92 -0.68 1.93 1.50
C ALA A 92 -1.93 2.19 2.33
N LEU A 93 -1.91 3.21 3.18
CA LEU A 93 -3.05 3.56 4.02
C LEU A 93 -4.02 4.54 3.36
N GLY A 94 -3.76 4.96 2.14
CA GLY A 94 -4.60 5.91 1.41
C GLY A 94 -5.77 5.28 0.67
N SER A 95 -5.78 3.96 0.54
CA SER A 95 -6.88 3.21 -0.07
C SER A 95 -7.23 2.01 0.79
N TYR A 96 -8.50 1.66 0.86
CA TYR A 96 -8.94 0.51 1.66
C TYR A 96 -10.21 -0.10 1.06
N ARG A 97 -10.46 -1.34 1.46
CA ARG A 97 -11.73 -2.00 1.23
C ARG A 97 -12.45 -2.16 2.55
N VAL A 98 -13.77 -2.11 2.50
CA VAL A 98 -14.60 -2.33 3.69
C VAL A 98 -15.33 -3.64 3.49
N ASP A 99 -15.22 -4.55 4.47
CA ASP A 99 -15.95 -5.81 4.43
C ASP A 99 -17.41 -5.58 4.90
N HIS A 100 -18.20 -6.64 4.90
CA HIS A 100 -19.61 -6.54 5.28
C HIS A 100 -19.83 -6.28 6.77
N TYR A 101 -18.77 -6.31 7.57
CA TYR A 101 -18.79 -5.92 8.99
C TYR A 101 -18.37 -4.47 9.21
N GLY A 102 -18.04 -3.75 8.15
CA GLY A 102 -17.54 -2.39 8.26
C GLY A 102 -16.06 -2.28 8.57
N THR A 103 -15.32 -3.37 8.53
CA THR A 103 -13.90 -3.39 8.84
C THR A 103 -13.06 -3.03 7.63
N LYS A 104 -12.09 -2.14 7.83
CA LYS A 104 -11.19 -1.72 6.76
C LYS A 104 -10.06 -2.71 6.56
N ALA A 105 -9.69 -2.93 5.30
CA ALA A 105 -8.54 -3.74 4.92
C ALA A 105 -7.66 -2.92 3.97
N TYR A 106 -6.36 -2.88 4.26
CA TYR A 106 -5.39 -2.08 3.50
C TYR A 106 -4.49 -2.96 2.64
N PRO A 107 -4.17 -2.50 1.42
CA PRO A 107 -3.29 -3.27 0.53
C PRO A 107 -1.84 -3.16 1.00
N TYR A 108 -1.11 -4.26 0.93
CA TYR A 108 0.30 -4.26 1.29
C TYR A 108 1.10 -5.27 0.47
N LEU A 109 2.38 -5.01 0.39
CA LEU A 109 3.36 -5.84 -0.30
C LEU A 109 4.29 -6.48 0.72
N PHE A 110 4.52 -7.78 0.60
CA PHE A 110 5.48 -8.47 1.45
C PHE A 110 6.13 -9.62 0.69
N SER A 111 7.15 -10.19 1.27
CA SER A 111 7.80 -11.36 0.71
C SER A 111 7.94 -12.44 1.76
N GLY A 112 7.70 -13.68 1.36
CA GLY A 112 7.81 -14.85 2.21
C GLY A 112 8.68 -15.92 1.55
N GLY A 113 8.65 -17.12 2.14
CA GLY A 113 9.40 -18.24 1.64
C GLY A 113 10.89 -18.18 1.98
N VAL A 114 11.66 -19.13 1.44
CA VAL A 114 13.10 -19.18 1.66
C VAL A 114 13.76 -17.98 1.00
N LYS A 115 14.58 -17.24 1.76
CA LYS A 115 15.30 -16.04 1.31
C LYS A 115 14.37 -14.92 0.80
N HIS A 116 13.11 -14.90 1.26
CA HIS A 116 12.14 -13.85 0.93
C HIS A 116 11.96 -13.63 -0.59
N HIS A 117 11.98 -14.70 -1.39
CA HIS A 117 11.87 -14.56 -2.84
C HIS A 117 10.43 -14.66 -3.37
N ILE A 118 9.47 -15.04 -2.55
CA ILE A 118 8.05 -15.08 -2.93
C ILE A 118 7.42 -13.72 -2.69
N ARG A 119 7.12 -13.01 -3.78
CA ARG A 119 6.52 -11.67 -3.70
C ARG A 119 5.00 -11.78 -3.66
N THR A 120 4.39 -11.14 -2.68
CA THR A 120 2.95 -11.21 -2.46
C THR A 120 2.33 -9.84 -2.31
N LEU A 121 1.17 -9.66 -2.92
CA LEU A 121 0.28 -8.51 -2.73
C LEU A 121 -0.97 -9.03 -2.01
N ASP A 122 -1.32 -8.43 -0.87
CA ASP A 122 -2.43 -8.90 -0.05
C ASP A 122 -3.12 -7.73 0.66
N LEU A 123 -4.14 -8.06 1.42
CA LEU A 123 -4.92 -7.11 2.23
C LEU A 123 -4.71 -7.40 3.71
N ARG A 124 -4.37 -6.36 4.47
CA ARG A 124 -4.33 -6.44 5.92
C ARG A 124 -5.67 -5.98 6.50
N ASN A 125 -6.39 -6.92 7.09
CA ASN A 125 -7.63 -6.65 7.79
C ASN A 125 -7.30 -6.12 9.19
N THR A 126 -7.90 -5.00 9.58
CA THR A 126 -7.63 -4.35 10.86
C THR A 126 -8.60 -4.76 11.97
N HIS A 127 -9.45 -5.74 11.72
CA HIS A 127 -10.49 -6.16 12.66
C HIS A 127 -9.94 -6.61 14.01
N GLN A 128 -8.88 -7.43 14.02
CA GLN A 128 -8.32 -8.00 15.24
C GLN A 128 -7.09 -7.25 15.74
N TYR A 129 -6.38 -6.56 14.86
CA TYR A 129 -5.10 -5.95 15.16
C TYR A 129 -5.08 -4.53 14.64
N GLU A 130 -5.40 -3.57 15.51
CA GLU A 130 -5.40 -2.16 15.14
C GLU A 130 -4.02 -1.53 15.25
N GLN A 131 -3.01 -2.33 15.57
CA GLN A 131 -1.65 -1.83 15.76
C GLN A 131 -0.73 -2.26 14.63
N TRP A 132 0.21 -1.37 14.36
CA TRP A 132 1.22 -1.57 13.33
C TRP A 132 2.59 -1.70 13.99
N GLY A 133 3.27 -2.82 13.76
CA GLY A 133 4.59 -3.08 14.30
C GLY A 133 5.67 -2.27 13.58
N SER A 134 6.86 -2.24 14.19
CA SER A 134 7.99 -1.46 13.67
C SER A 134 8.57 -2.01 12.36
N THR A 135 8.21 -3.23 11.96
CA THR A 135 8.66 -3.82 10.70
C THR A 135 7.91 -3.29 9.48
N TRP A 136 6.76 -2.65 9.69
CA TRP A 136 5.97 -2.08 8.61
C TRP A 136 6.60 -0.80 8.08
N ARG A 137 6.51 -0.62 6.77
CA ARG A 137 6.87 0.63 6.10
C ARG A 137 5.60 1.18 5.46
N PHE A 138 5.34 2.46 5.70
CA PHE A 138 4.16 3.14 5.17
C PHE A 138 4.60 3.93 3.95
N LEU A 139 4.03 3.59 2.80
CA LEU A 139 4.36 4.29 1.56
C LEU A 139 3.63 5.63 1.58
N VAL A 140 4.38 6.71 1.45
CA VAL A 140 3.86 8.07 1.61
C VAL A 140 4.37 8.98 0.50
N VAL A 141 3.68 10.08 0.33
CA VAL A 141 4.01 11.13 -0.64
C VAL A 141 3.86 12.47 0.06
N ARG A 142 4.53 13.52 -0.46
CA ARG A 142 4.37 14.86 0.09
C ARG A 142 2.95 15.35 -0.10
N LYS A 143 2.41 16.01 0.91
CA LYS A 143 1.10 16.65 0.78
C LYS A 143 1.12 17.72 -0.29
N ALA A 144 0.04 17.82 -1.03
CA ALA A 144 -0.20 18.93 -1.93
C ALA A 144 -0.30 20.23 -1.12
N LYS A 145 0.28 21.29 -1.65
CA LYS A 145 0.20 22.61 -1.02
C LYS A 145 -1.13 23.28 -1.34
#